data_768b254d76aabcb8e3f9cd0b9a8e8a6e
#
_entry.id   768b254d76aabcb8e3f9cd0b9a8e8a6e
#
_cell.length_a   1.000
_cell.length_b   1.000
_cell.length_c   1.000
_cell.angle_alpha   90.00
_cell.angle_beta   90.00
_cell.angle_gamma   90.00
#
_symmetry.space_group_name_H-M   'P 1'
#
loop_
_entity.id
_entity.type
_entity.pdbx_description
1 polymer ?
#
loop_
_entity_poly.entity_id
_entity_poly.type
_entity_poly.pdbx_seq_one_letter_code
_entity_poly.pdbx_strand_id
1 'polypeptide(L)'
;FGSLLGSDVKPGAKGDGGNITVDAGSFSIRNGAFVVAGTFGEGNAGTIKVNANDFVNISGTNGIFSSALLVSALSNTGTAGDIILTSPKITVDNGGTIEAASFFAKNGGNINIGGKLQTPLVSNPGSNIDLTNLPEADLLLLRRGSNISTNATDTAQQGGNGGNININSKLIVAIPKEDSDISANAVKGRGGNVNINSQGLFGIK
;
A
#
# COMPACT_ATOMS: atom_id res chain seq x y z
N PHE A 1 -8.77 -13.16 16.25
CA PHE A 1 -8.68 -11.84 15.61
C PHE A 1 -7.28 -11.30 15.83
N GLY A 2 -6.66 -10.74 14.78
CA GLY A 2 -5.41 -9.99 14.89
C GLY A 2 -5.63 -8.62 15.54
N SER A 3 -4.54 -7.97 16.00
CA SER A 3 -4.60 -6.59 16.49
C SER A 3 -4.90 -5.64 15.32
N LEU A 4 -5.71 -4.62 15.58
CA LEU A 4 -6.13 -3.61 14.59
C LEU A 4 -5.76 -2.20 15.09
N LEU A 5 -5.08 -1.46 14.24
CA LEU A 5 -5.00 0.00 14.30
C LEU A 5 -5.81 0.54 13.10
N GLY A 6 -6.92 1.21 13.33
CA GLY A 6 -7.83 1.58 12.24
C GLY A 6 -8.38 2.99 12.34
N SER A 7 -8.61 3.60 11.18
CA SER A 7 -9.31 4.86 11.00
C SER A 7 -10.26 4.74 9.82
N ASP A 8 -11.51 4.32 10.10
CA ASP A 8 -12.45 3.91 9.08
C ASP A 8 -13.76 4.71 9.13
N VAL A 9 -14.32 4.99 7.95
CA VAL A 9 -15.72 5.41 7.79
C VAL A 9 -16.61 4.16 7.79
N LYS A 10 -17.57 4.10 8.72
CA LYS A 10 -18.42 2.93 8.87
C LYS A 10 -19.51 2.85 7.79
N PRO A 11 -20.08 1.65 7.53
CA PRO A 11 -21.18 1.49 6.58
C PRO A 11 -22.34 2.45 6.88
N GLY A 12 -22.85 3.10 5.80
CA GLY A 12 -23.95 4.07 5.89
C GLY A 12 -23.55 5.48 6.35
N ALA A 13 -22.32 5.69 6.79
CA ALA A 13 -21.79 7.02 7.09
C ALA A 13 -21.29 7.73 5.82
N LYS A 14 -21.26 9.07 5.87
CA LYS A 14 -20.73 9.93 4.79
C LYS A 14 -19.53 10.70 5.31
N GLY A 15 -18.46 10.74 4.53
CA GLY A 15 -17.23 11.45 4.84
C GLY A 15 -16.00 10.66 4.43
N ASP A 16 -14.85 11.33 4.43
CA ASP A 16 -13.59 10.71 4.09
C ASP A 16 -12.97 9.98 5.30
N GLY A 17 -12.26 8.90 5.05
CA GLY A 17 -11.47 8.17 6.05
C GLY A 17 -10.37 9.03 6.65
N GLY A 18 -10.07 8.82 7.93
CA GLY A 18 -8.99 9.53 8.61
C GLY A 18 -7.61 8.99 8.25
N ASN A 19 -6.59 9.83 8.35
CA ASN A 19 -5.21 9.45 8.10
C ASN A 19 -4.58 8.78 9.32
N ILE A 20 -3.65 7.86 9.07
CA ILE A 20 -2.80 7.25 10.10
C ILE A 20 -1.37 7.65 9.80
N THR A 21 -0.72 8.30 10.76
CA THR A 21 0.71 8.64 10.68
C THR A 21 1.45 7.96 11.82
N VAL A 22 2.54 7.29 11.48
CA VAL A 22 3.43 6.63 12.44
C VAL A 22 4.85 7.13 12.20
N ASP A 23 5.44 7.75 13.21
CA ASP A 23 6.86 8.11 13.27
C ASP A 23 7.50 7.30 14.40
N ALA A 24 8.45 6.43 14.08
CA ALA A 24 9.04 5.49 15.02
C ALA A 24 10.51 5.15 14.72
N GLY A 25 11.22 4.60 15.68
CA GLY A 25 12.52 3.95 15.41
C GLY A 25 12.33 2.75 14.51
N SER A 26 11.43 1.85 14.86
CA SER A 26 11.09 0.65 14.11
C SER A 26 9.59 0.40 14.11
N PHE A 27 9.09 -0.16 13.01
CA PHE A 27 7.67 -0.49 12.84
C PHE A 27 7.48 -1.95 12.44
N SER A 28 6.63 -2.68 13.15
CA SER A 28 6.36 -4.09 12.85
C SER A 28 4.88 -4.44 12.93
N ILE A 29 4.38 -5.13 11.91
CA ILE A 29 3.06 -5.75 11.86
C ILE A 29 3.28 -7.25 11.71
N ARG A 30 2.72 -8.07 12.61
CA ARG A 30 2.98 -9.51 12.64
C ARG A 30 1.74 -10.32 12.99
N ASN A 31 1.74 -11.61 12.60
CA ASN A 31 0.77 -12.61 13.04
C ASN A 31 -0.69 -12.21 12.76
N GLY A 32 -0.96 -11.70 11.55
CA GLY A 32 -2.29 -11.32 11.12
C GLY A 32 -2.83 -10.02 11.74
N ALA A 33 -1.96 -9.13 12.21
CA ALA A 33 -2.34 -7.79 12.62
C ALA A 33 -2.51 -6.87 11.42
N PHE A 34 -3.31 -5.79 11.57
CA PHE A 34 -3.56 -4.83 10.48
C PHE A 34 -3.38 -3.38 10.93
N VAL A 35 -2.98 -2.55 9.98
CA VAL A 35 -3.19 -1.11 10.03
C VAL A 35 -4.08 -0.74 8.84
N VAL A 36 -5.23 -0.10 9.11
CA VAL A 36 -6.25 0.17 8.09
C VAL A 36 -6.69 1.63 8.14
N ALA A 37 -6.70 2.29 6.98
CA ALA A 37 -7.33 3.59 6.79
C ALA A 37 -8.35 3.46 5.65
N GLY A 38 -9.58 3.08 5.99
CA GLY A 38 -10.56 2.64 5.00
C GLY A 38 -11.84 3.49 4.95
N THR A 39 -12.66 3.20 3.96
CA THR A 39 -14.05 3.64 3.92
C THR A 39 -14.97 2.48 3.54
N PHE A 40 -15.95 2.22 4.39
CA PHE A 40 -17.09 1.33 4.15
C PHE A 40 -18.36 2.12 3.84
N GLY A 41 -18.30 3.44 3.99
CA GLY A 41 -19.36 4.41 3.72
C GLY A 41 -19.12 5.21 2.44
N GLU A 42 -19.87 6.31 2.26
CA GLU A 42 -19.65 7.23 1.14
C GLU A 42 -18.48 8.16 1.43
N GLY A 43 -17.50 8.24 0.52
CA GLY A 43 -16.31 9.09 0.61
C GLY A 43 -15.02 8.34 0.26
N ASN A 44 -13.91 9.02 0.34
CA ASN A 44 -12.58 8.46 0.05
C ASN A 44 -11.98 7.75 1.26
N ALA A 45 -11.12 6.78 1.04
CA ALA A 45 -10.29 6.22 2.10
C ALA A 45 -9.20 7.23 2.53
N GLY A 46 -8.68 7.06 3.75
CA GLY A 46 -7.60 7.87 4.28
C GLY A 46 -6.22 7.42 3.78
N THR A 47 -5.18 8.07 4.26
CA THR A 47 -3.78 7.75 3.95
C THR A 47 -3.08 7.12 5.14
N ILE A 48 -2.23 6.12 4.88
CA ILE A 48 -1.31 5.58 5.88
C ILE A 48 0.10 6.07 5.54
N LYS A 49 0.73 6.76 6.49
CA LYS A 49 2.14 7.17 6.41
C LYS A 49 2.92 6.52 7.55
N VAL A 50 3.96 5.78 7.20
CA VAL A 50 4.90 5.20 8.17
C VAL A 50 6.30 5.70 7.86
N ASN A 51 6.91 6.34 8.84
CA ASN A 51 8.31 6.75 8.83
C ASN A 51 9.05 6.02 9.96
N ALA A 52 9.96 5.12 9.60
CA ALA A 52 10.73 4.35 10.55
C ALA A 52 12.23 4.51 10.31
N ASN A 53 12.98 4.92 11.35
CA ASN A 53 14.39 5.24 11.21
C ASN A 53 15.28 4.00 10.99
N ASP A 54 14.86 2.82 11.48
CA ASP A 54 15.63 1.58 11.43
C ASP A 54 15.06 0.61 10.42
N PHE A 55 13.81 0.18 10.62
CA PHE A 55 13.15 -0.77 9.71
C PHE A 55 11.62 -0.73 9.76
N VAL A 56 11.00 -1.20 8.68
CA VAL A 56 9.60 -1.61 8.59
C VAL A 56 9.56 -3.11 8.31
N ASN A 57 8.78 -3.87 9.10
CA ASN A 57 8.55 -5.29 8.89
C ASN A 57 7.06 -5.63 8.91
N ILE A 58 6.56 -6.19 7.82
CA ILE A 58 5.17 -6.64 7.69
C ILE A 58 5.22 -8.13 7.38
N SER A 59 4.87 -8.97 8.34
CA SER A 59 5.10 -10.40 8.16
C SER A 59 4.14 -11.30 8.91
N GLY A 60 3.87 -12.46 8.32
CA GLY A 60 3.14 -13.54 8.93
C GLY A 60 1.63 -13.45 8.80
N THR A 61 1.01 -14.54 9.18
CA THR A 61 -0.44 -14.73 9.20
C THR A 61 -0.85 -15.40 10.50
N ASN A 62 -2.09 -15.21 10.93
CA ASN A 62 -2.69 -15.96 12.03
C ASN A 62 -3.48 -17.20 11.54
N GLY A 63 -3.27 -17.63 10.29
CA GLY A 63 -3.98 -18.72 9.65
C GLY A 63 -5.28 -18.30 8.94
N ILE A 64 -5.81 -17.11 9.23
CA ILE A 64 -7.00 -16.54 8.58
C ILE A 64 -6.64 -15.26 7.85
N PHE A 65 -5.86 -14.40 8.49
CA PHE A 65 -5.51 -13.07 7.98
C PHE A 65 -4.00 -12.91 7.89
N SER A 66 -3.56 -12.30 6.79
CA SER A 66 -2.19 -11.83 6.64
C SER A 66 -1.95 -10.55 7.43
N SER A 67 -0.73 -10.35 7.87
CA SER A 67 -0.30 -9.05 8.43
C SER A 67 -0.29 -8.00 7.32
N ALA A 68 -0.95 -6.85 7.54
CA ALA A 68 -1.14 -5.93 6.43
C ALA A 68 -1.18 -4.44 6.79
N LEU A 69 -0.70 -3.62 5.85
CA LEU A 69 -1.06 -2.22 5.68
C LEU A 69 -2.12 -2.12 4.59
N LEU A 70 -3.31 -1.63 4.94
CA LEU A 70 -4.46 -1.61 4.03
C LEU A 70 -5.06 -0.22 3.94
N VAL A 71 -5.20 0.27 2.73
CA VAL A 71 -6.02 1.43 2.44
C VAL A 71 -7.08 1.02 1.44
N SER A 72 -8.34 0.99 1.86
CA SER A 72 -9.40 0.39 1.06
C SER A 72 -10.62 1.27 0.93
N ALA A 73 -11.11 1.46 -0.30
CA ALA A 73 -12.44 2.01 -0.55
C ALA A 73 -13.41 0.87 -0.91
N LEU A 74 -14.37 0.62 -0.03
CA LEU A 74 -15.38 -0.43 -0.21
C LEU A 74 -16.76 0.13 -0.59
N SER A 75 -16.84 1.41 -0.93
CA SER A 75 -18.08 2.04 -1.42
C SER A 75 -17.96 2.36 -2.92
N ASN A 76 -19.09 2.57 -3.57
CA ASN A 76 -19.14 2.90 -4.99
C ASN A 76 -18.85 4.37 -5.32
N THR A 77 -18.52 5.20 -4.35
CA THR A 77 -18.40 6.66 -4.53
C THR A 77 -17.00 7.20 -4.32
N GLY A 78 -16.13 6.49 -3.59
CA GLY A 78 -14.81 6.94 -3.18
C GLY A 78 -13.63 6.37 -3.98
N THR A 79 -12.44 6.81 -3.65
CA THR A 79 -11.16 6.26 -4.11
C THR A 79 -10.42 5.67 -2.93
N ALA A 80 -9.58 4.65 -3.16
CA ALA A 80 -8.59 4.26 -2.16
C ALA A 80 -7.61 5.42 -1.93
N GLY A 81 -7.11 5.54 -0.72
CA GLY A 81 -6.08 6.52 -0.38
C GLY A 81 -4.67 5.97 -0.61
N ASP A 82 -3.67 6.69 -0.14
CA ASP A 82 -2.28 6.36 -0.41
C ASP A 82 -1.61 5.63 0.77
N ILE A 83 -0.62 4.80 0.47
CA ILE A 83 0.32 4.24 1.46
C ILE A 83 1.70 4.80 1.19
N ILE A 84 2.34 5.34 2.21
CA ILE A 84 3.67 5.93 2.12
C ILE A 84 4.56 5.30 3.18
N LEU A 85 5.61 4.62 2.74
CA LEU A 85 6.59 3.97 3.60
C LEU A 85 7.97 4.58 3.41
N THR A 86 8.55 5.04 4.50
CA THR A 86 9.91 5.56 4.54
C THR A 86 10.69 4.82 5.60
N SER A 87 11.73 4.10 5.18
CA SER A 87 12.67 3.42 6.09
C SER A 87 13.88 2.94 5.31
N PRO A 88 15.07 2.86 5.94
CA PRO A 88 16.24 2.25 5.32
C PRO A 88 16.01 0.79 4.92
N LYS A 89 15.26 0.04 5.72
CA LYS A 89 14.99 -1.37 5.47
C LYS A 89 13.50 -1.66 5.56
N ILE A 90 12.95 -2.19 4.46
CA ILE A 90 11.55 -2.59 4.38
C ILE A 90 11.49 -4.07 4.02
N THR A 91 10.82 -4.85 4.86
CA THR A 91 10.63 -6.29 4.65
C THR A 91 9.14 -6.60 4.62
N VAL A 92 8.69 -7.25 3.54
CA VAL A 92 7.36 -7.83 3.43
C VAL A 92 7.54 -9.33 3.23
N ASP A 93 7.03 -10.14 4.15
CA ASP A 93 7.45 -11.53 4.25
C ASP A 93 6.31 -12.43 4.76
N ASN A 94 6.38 -13.72 4.42
CA ASN A 94 5.48 -14.74 4.93
C ASN A 94 3.99 -14.36 4.84
N GLY A 95 3.55 -14.02 3.63
CA GLY A 95 2.19 -13.56 3.34
C GLY A 95 1.88 -12.13 3.77
N GLY A 96 2.86 -11.35 4.20
CA GLY A 96 2.67 -9.91 4.52
C GLY A 96 2.16 -9.13 3.31
N THR A 97 1.31 -8.15 3.54
CA THR A 97 0.62 -7.42 2.47
C THR A 97 0.67 -5.91 2.66
N ILE A 98 0.92 -5.19 1.58
CA ILE A 98 0.75 -3.74 1.46
C ILE A 98 -0.24 -3.52 0.32
N GLU A 99 -1.44 -2.98 0.63
CA GLU A 99 -2.49 -2.89 -0.37
C GLU A 99 -3.23 -1.55 -0.30
N ALA A 100 -3.36 -0.90 -1.47
CA ALA A 100 -4.17 0.29 -1.66
C ALA A 100 -5.26 0.00 -2.71
N ALA A 101 -6.35 -0.66 -2.28
CA ALA A 101 -7.35 -1.25 -3.16
C ALA A 101 -8.68 -0.51 -3.15
N SER A 102 -9.35 -0.56 -4.28
CA SER A 102 -10.74 -0.15 -4.43
C SER A 102 -11.57 -1.34 -4.90
N PHE A 103 -12.62 -1.70 -4.14
CA PHE A 103 -13.43 -2.89 -4.45
C PHE A 103 -14.71 -2.59 -5.23
N PHE A 104 -15.29 -1.42 -5.05
CA PHE A 104 -16.52 -1.00 -5.75
C PHE A 104 -16.44 0.43 -6.28
N ALA A 105 -15.30 1.08 -6.13
CA ALA A 105 -15.10 2.50 -6.35
C ALA A 105 -14.20 2.79 -7.56
N LYS A 106 -13.98 4.08 -7.77
CA LYS A 106 -13.40 4.60 -9.01
C LYS A 106 -11.95 4.22 -9.27
N ASN A 107 -11.07 4.34 -8.29
CA ASN A 107 -9.64 4.09 -8.53
C ASN A 107 -8.97 3.46 -7.30
N GLY A 108 -7.98 2.61 -7.53
CA GLY A 108 -7.01 2.18 -6.53
C GLY A 108 -6.18 3.37 -6.04
N GLY A 109 -5.64 3.26 -4.83
CA GLY A 109 -4.74 4.24 -4.25
C GLY A 109 -3.29 4.02 -4.69
N ASN A 110 -2.40 4.95 -4.33
CA ASN A 110 -1.00 4.79 -4.68
C ASN A 110 -0.20 4.20 -3.50
N ILE A 111 0.86 3.48 -3.83
CA ILE A 111 1.85 3.01 -2.85
C ILE A 111 3.19 3.66 -3.20
N ASN A 112 3.79 4.33 -2.22
CA ASN A 112 5.06 4.98 -2.33
C ASN A 112 6.04 4.42 -1.30
N ILE A 113 7.11 3.79 -1.76
CA ILE A 113 8.16 3.18 -0.93
C ILE A 113 9.47 3.91 -1.21
N GLY A 114 10.06 4.49 -0.16
CA GLY A 114 11.18 5.42 -0.30
C GLY A 114 10.77 6.75 -0.94
N GLY A 115 11.70 7.70 -1.04
CA GLY A 115 11.46 9.02 -1.62
C GLY A 115 12.26 9.28 -2.90
N LYS A 116 12.09 10.48 -3.48
CA LYS A 116 12.81 10.97 -4.67
C LYS A 116 12.60 10.19 -5.97
N LEU A 117 11.38 9.90 -6.34
CA LEU A 117 11.09 9.64 -7.75
C LEU A 117 11.03 10.97 -8.50
N GLN A 118 11.78 11.09 -9.59
CA GLN A 118 11.84 12.30 -10.44
C GLN A 118 10.59 12.52 -11.31
N THR A 119 9.56 11.71 -11.16
CA THR A 119 8.29 11.88 -11.85
C THR A 119 7.30 12.61 -10.95
N PRO A 120 6.49 13.53 -11.48
CA PRO A 120 5.44 14.12 -10.69
C PRO A 120 4.50 12.99 -10.20
N LEU A 121 4.58 12.72 -8.89
CA LEU A 121 3.68 11.79 -8.24
C LEU A 121 2.29 12.40 -8.30
N VAL A 122 1.38 11.76 -9.00
CA VAL A 122 -0.03 12.13 -8.99
C VAL A 122 -0.57 11.65 -7.64
N SER A 123 -0.57 12.54 -6.67
CA SER A 123 -1.30 12.29 -5.42
C SER A 123 -2.80 12.23 -5.71
N ASN A 124 -3.53 11.38 -5.01
CA ASN A 124 -4.99 11.43 -5.04
C ASN A 124 -5.49 12.82 -4.62
N PRO A 125 -6.59 13.32 -5.21
CA PRO A 125 -7.17 14.57 -4.80
C PRO A 125 -7.48 14.55 -3.30
N GLY A 126 -6.76 15.33 -2.51
CA GLY A 126 -6.91 15.42 -1.05
C GLY A 126 -5.68 15.03 -0.22
N SER A 127 -4.66 14.38 -0.79
CA SER A 127 -3.41 14.15 -0.09
C SER A 127 -2.43 15.31 -0.33
N ASN A 128 -2.25 16.17 0.67
CA ASN A 128 -1.21 17.24 0.68
C ASN A 128 0.14 16.71 1.20
N ILE A 129 0.59 15.54 0.70
CA ILE A 129 1.83 14.96 1.18
C ILE A 129 2.96 15.30 0.23
N ASP A 130 3.96 16.01 0.76
CA ASP A 130 5.20 16.28 0.04
C ASP A 130 6.06 15.00 0.00
N LEU A 131 6.17 14.40 -1.19
CA LEU A 131 6.97 13.20 -1.42
C LEU A 131 8.39 13.52 -1.95
N THR A 132 8.72 14.80 -2.17
CA THR A 132 9.95 15.19 -2.85
C THR A 132 11.22 15.02 -2.00
N ASN A 133 11.09 15.04 -0.68
CA ASN A 133 12.20 14.99 0.27
C ASN A 133 12.27 13.71 1.13
N LEU A 134 11.52 12.67 0.78
CA LEU A 134 11.59 11.40 1.49
C LEU A 134 12.91 10.67 1.16
N PRO A 135 13.58 10.06 2.15
CA PRO A 135 14.80 9.29 1.89
C PRO A 135 14.52 8.03 1.08
N GLU A 136 15.47 7.66 0.23
CA GLU A 136 15.50 6.37 -0.46
C GLU A 136 15.62 5.23 0.54
N ALA A 137 14.98 4.10 0.29
CA ALA A 137 15.23 2.88 1.06
C ALA A 137 16.58 2.25 0.65
N ASP A 138 17.31 1.68 1.60
CA ASP A 138 18.50 0.90 1.29
C ASP A 138 18.15 -0.49 0.76
N LEU A 139 17.09 -1.10 1.34
CA LEU A 139 16.62 -2.45 0.99
C LEU A 139 15.11 -2.56 1.05
N LEU A 140 14.52 -3.06 -0.04
CA LEU A 140 13.18 -3.65 -0.05
C LEU A 140 13.34 -5.16 -0.26
N LEU A 141 12.89 -5.94 0.71
CA LEU A 141 12.93 -7.40 0.69
C LEU A 141 11.51 -7.98 0.64
N LEU A 142 11.23 -8.78 -0.41
CA LEU A 142 9.95 -9.48 -0.63
C LEU A 142 10.17 -10.98 -0.54
N ARG A 143 9.46 -11.66 0.35
CA ARG A 143 9.64 -13.07 0.63
C ARG A 143 8.32 -13.81 0.85
N ARG A 144 8.33 -15.10 0.52
CA ARG A 144 7.33 -16.11 0.95
C ARG A 144 5.88 -15.66 0.78
N GLY A 145 5.45 -15.42 -0.48
CA GLY A 145 4.08 -15.08 -0.82
C GLY A 145 3.66 -13.70 -0.34
N SER A 146 4.59 -12.75 -0.23
CA SER A 146 4.27 -11.38 0.12
C SER A 146 3.72 -10.60 -1.07
N ASN A 147 2.89 -9.58 -0.80
CA ASN A 147 2.22 -8.83 -1.85
C ASN A 147 2.29 -7.33 -1.62
N ILE A 148 2.60 -6.59 -2.69
CA ILE A 148 2.45 -5.13 -2.78
C ILE A 148 1.51 -4.85 -3.94
N SER A 149 0.30 -4.34 -3.67
CA SER A 149 -0.69 -4.20 -4.73
C SER A 149 -1.54 -2.94 -4.65
N THR A 150 -1.89 -2.43 -5.85
CA THR A 150 -2.88 -1.38 -6.02
C THR A 150 -3.93 -1.88 -6.99
N ASN A 151 -5.03 -2.40 -6.45
CA ASN A 151 -6.06 -3.04 -7.27
C ASN A 151 -7.32 -2.19 -7.34
N ALA A 152 -7.92 -2.14 -8.53
CA ALA A 152 -9.29 -1.68 -8.71
C ALA A 152 -10.14 -2.85 -9.21
N THR A 153 -10.95 -3.43 -8.31
CA THR A 153 -11.77 -4.61 -8.60
C THR A 153 -13.24 -4.23 -8.69
N ASP A 154 -13.57 -3.20 -9.46
CA ASP A 154 -14.97 -2.85 -9.66
C ASP A 154 -15.69 -3.94 -10.46
N THR A 155 -16.59 -4.64 -9.81
CA THR A 155 -17.53 -5.55 -10.42
C THR A 155 -18.80 -4.82 -10.93
N ALA A 156 -19.04 -3.58 -10.50
CA ALA A 156 -20.10 -2.71 -11.00
C ALA A 156 -19.68 -2.07 -12.35
N GLN A 157 -20.62 -1.50 -13.05
CA GLN A 157 -20.47 -1.16 -14.47
C GLN A 157 -19.54 0.03 -14.82
N GLN A 158 -18.92 0.70 -13.86
CA GLN A 158 -18.19 1.97 -14.12
C GLN A 158 -16.67 1.85 -14.28
N GLY A 159 -16.04 0.75 -13.91
CA GLY A 159 -14.61 0.50 -14.09
C GLY A 159 -13.68 1.51 -13.37
N GLY A 160 -12.91 1.04 -12.41
CA GLY A 160 -11.86 1.83 -11.74
C GLY A 160 -10.48 1.55 -12.32
N ASN A 161 -9.60 2.54 -12.29
CA ASN A 161 -8.21 2.35 -12.66
C ASN A 161 -7.40 1.83 -11.49
N GLY A 162 -6.42 0.98 -11.74
CA GLY A 162 -5.39 0.62 -10.77
C GLY A 162 -4.62 1.87 -10.34
N GLY A 163 -4.16 1.90 -9.09
CA GLY A 163 -3.29 2.96 -8.61
C GLY A 163 -1.85 2.73 -9.01
N ASN A 164 -0.98 3.69 -8.71
CA ASN A 164 0.43 3.56 -9.06
C ASN A 164 1.25 3.01 -7.88
N ILE A 165 2.27 2.23 -8.20
CA ILE A 165 3.27 1.78 -7.24
C ILE A 165 4.59 2.45 -7.62
N ASN A 166 5.15 3.20 -6.69
CA ASN A 166 6.42 3.88 -6.85
C ASN A 166 7.40 3.37 -5.80
N ILE A 167 8.50 2.79 -6.24
CA ILE A 167 9.52 2.22 -5.37
C ILE A 167 10.86 2.88 -5.68
N ASN A 168 11.45 3.50 -4.67
CA ASN A 168 12.80 4.03 -4.72
C ASN A 168 13.64 3.36 -3.62
N SER A 169 14.45 2.40 -4.01
CA SER A 169 15.27 1.59 -3.10
C SER A 169 16.58 1.21 -3.76
N LYS A 170 17.70 1.37 -3.05
CA LYS A 170 19.01 0.97 -3.59
C LYS A 170 19.05 -0.48 -4.01
N LEU A 171 18.40 -1.34 -3.22
CA LEU A 171 18.35 -2.76 -3.50
C LEU A 171 16.94 -3.31 -3.32
N ILE A 172 16.44 -4.04 -4.32
CA ILE A 172 15.18 -4.78 -4.26
C ILE A 172 15.49 -6.26 -4.46
N VAL A 173 15.04 -7.08 -3.52
CA VAL A 173 15.28 -8.53 -3.53
C VAL A 173 13.98 -9.27 -3.35
N ALA A 174 13.66 -10.13 -4.30
CA ALA A 174 12.63 -11.15 -4.19
C ALA A 174 13.24 -12.54 -4.47
N ILE A 175 12.58 -13.61 -4.05
CA ILE A 175 13.01 -14.96 -4.35
C ILE A 175 12.04 -15.58 -5.34
N PRO A 176 12.45 -15.93 -6.57
CA PRO A 176 11.55 -16.31 -7.66
C PRO A 176 10.63 -17.51 -7.39
N LYS A 177 10.99 -18.38 -6.43
CA LYS A 177 10.21 -19.57 -6.06
C LYS A 177 9.25 -19.33 -4.90
N GLU A 178 9.22 -18.12 -4.35
CA GLU A 178 8.46 -17.80 -3.15
C GLU A 178 7.16 -17.05 -3.43
N ASP A 179 6.80 -16.85 -4.70
CA ASP A 179 5.52 -16.30 -5.15
C ASP A 179 5.17 -14.94 -4.49
N SER A 180 6.13 -14.00 -4.54
CA SER A 180 5.93 -12.65 -4.02
C SER A 180 5.71 -11.69 -5.17
N ASP A 181 4.67 -10.84 -5.07
CA ASP A 181 4.19 -10.03 -6.18
C ASP A 181 4.23 -8.52 -5.91
N ILE A 182 4.43 -7.76 -6.99
CA ILE A 182 4.16 -6.33 -7.08
C ILE A 182 3.20 -6.11 -8.23
N SER A 183 1.99 -5.63 -7.97
CA SER A 183 0.96 -5.53 -9.01
C SER A 183 0.09 -4.29 -8.91
N ALA A 184 -0.23 -3.70 -10.07
CA ALA A 184 -1.08 -2.52 -10.19
C ALA A 184 -2.22 -2.81 -11.19
N ASN A 185 -3.24 -3.55 -10.76
CA ASN A 185 -4.23 -4.14 -11.64
C ASN A 185 -5.58 -3.39 -11.62
N ALA A 186 -6.31 -3.50 -12.72
CA ALA A 186 -7.71 -3.11 -12.82
C ALA A 186 -8.51 -4.20 -13.54
N VAL A 187 -9.75 -4.45 -13.09
CA VAL A 187 -10.63 -5.44 -13.74
C VAL A 187 -11.34 -4.86 -14.96
N LYS A 188 -11.83 -3.62 -14.87
CA LYS A 188 -12.58 -2.94 -15.95
C LYS A 188 -12.05 -1.55 -16.30
N GLY A 189 -10.87 -1.20 -15.87
CA GLY A 189 -10.23 0.08 -16.15
C GLY A 189 -8.84 -0.12 -16.72
N ARG A 190 -8.01 0.90 -16.56
CA ARG A 190 -6.58 0.80 -16.89
C ARG A 190 -5.82 0.31 -15.69
N GLY A 191 -4.90 -0.62 -15.87
CA GLY A 191 -3.88 -0.94 -14.88
C GLY A 191 -3.11 0.32 -14.50
N GLY A 192 -2.59 0.37 -13.28
CA GLY A 192 -1.72 1.45 -12.85
C GLY A 192 -0.28 1.25 -13.35
N ASN A 193 0.58 2.20 -13.01
CA ASN A 193 2.00 2.11 -13.34
C ASN A 193 2.77 1.54 -12.15
N VAL A 194 3.75 0.70 -12.44
CA VAL A 194 4.76 0.28 -11.47
C VAL A 194 6.08 0.94 -11.87
N ASN A 195 6.52 1.92 -11.10
CA ASN A 195 7.74 2.67 -11.31
C ASN A 195 8.78 2.25 -10.28
N ILE A 196 9.87 1.69 -10.74
CA ILE A 196 10.97 1.23 -9.88
C ILE A 196 12.23 2.00 -10.23
N ASN A 197 12.82 2.65 -9.23
CA ASN A 197 14.16 3.21 -9.27
C ASN A 197 15.04 2.43 -8.30
N SER A 198 16.06 1.74 -8.81
CA SER A 198 16.91 0.89 -7.99
C SER A 198 18.29 0.72 -8.63
N GLN A 199 19.33 0.58 -7.80
CA GLN A 199 20.67 0.21 -8.25
C GLN A 199 20.79 -1.30 -8.52
N GLY A 200 19.97 -2.11 -7.83
CA GLY A 200 19.91 -3.56 -8.00
C GLY A 200 18.52 -4.14 -7.80
N LEU A 201 18.09 -4.95 -8.78
CA LEU A 201 16.80 -5.63 -8.78
C LEU A 201 17.01 -7.13 -8.98
N PHE A 202 16.70 -7.94 -7.97
CA PHE A 202 16.95 -9.37 -7.99
C PHE A 202 15.66 -10.16 -7.76
N GLY A 203 15.46 -11.20 -8.59
CA GLY A 203 14.42 -12.19 -8.41
C GLY A 203 13.00 -11.77 -8.78
N ILE A 204 12.80 -10.60 -9.37
CA ILE A 204 11.54 -10.22 -10.04
C ILE A 204 11.62 -10.69 -11.49
N LYS A 205 10.60 -11.41 -11.93
CA LYS A 205 10.50 -11.95 -13.30
C LYS A 205 9.51 -11.14 -14.11
#